data_b852909e3ce92d983b1687e0cbef9733
#
_entry.id   b852909e3ce92d983b1687e0cbef9733
#
_cell.length_a   1.000
_cell.length_b   1.000
_cell.length_c   1.000
_cell.angle_alpha   90.00
_cell.angle_beta   90.00
_cell.angle_gamma   90.00
#
_symmetry.space_group_name_H-M   'P 1'
#
loop_
_entity.id
_entity.type
_entity.pdbx_description
1 polymer ?
#
loop_
_entity_poly.entity_id
_entity_poly.type
_entity_poly.pdbx_seq_one_letter_code
_entity_poly.pdbx_strand_id
1 'polypeptide(L)' 'MSGEKVVKILCNRFGFTVSGYSGSHVRLSKADKGMKVGTVVPMHDELKPGTLHGILRLAKIDPEEFFRHL' A
#
# COMPACT_ATOMS: atom_id res chain seq x y z
N MET A 1 1.64 -11.02 6.86
CA MET A 1 1.81 -9.56 7.00
C MET A 1 0.45 -8.90 7.11
N SER A 2 0.28 -8.00 8.04
CA SER A 2 -0.98 -7.30 8.26
C SER A 2 -1.14 -6.11 7.32
N GLY A 3 -2.40 -5.72 7.08
CA GLY A 3 -2.69 -4.51 6.32
C GLY A 3 -2.10 -3.27 7.00
N GLU A 4 -2.16 -3.23 8.33
CA GLU A 4 -1.60 -2.11 9.09
C GLU A 4 -0.10 -1.94 8.82
N LYS A 5 0.64 -3.04 8.79
CA LYS A 5 2.08 -2.98 8.52
C LYS A 5 2.35 -2.50 7.10
N VAL A 6 1.55 -2.94 6.13
CA VAL A 6 1.69 -2.49 4.75
C VAL A 6 1.45 -0.98 4.67
N VAL A 7 0.41 -0.47 5.32
CA VAL A 7 0.13 0.97 5.33
C VAL A 7 1.31 1.75 5.91
N LYS A 8 1.88 1.27 7.03
CA LYS A 8 3.03 1.94 7.63
C LYS A 8 4.23 2.00 6.69
N ILE A 9 4.53 0.90 6.01
CA ILE A 9 5.65 0.88 5.07
C ILE A 9 5.39 1.82 3.90
N LEU A 10 4.19 1.76 3.32
CA LEU A 10 3.86 2.63 2.19
C LEU A 10 3.95 4.10 2.57
N CYS A 11 3.48 4.47 3.75
CA CYS A 11 3.54 5.86 4.20
C CYS A 11 4.96 6.29 4.55
N ASN A 12 5.70 5.45 5.27
CA ASN A 12 7.01 5.84 5.80
C ASN A 12 8.16 5.68 4.81
N ARG A 13 8.05 4.75 3.87
CA ARG A 13 9.15 4.43 2.96
C ARG A 13 8.88 4.78 1.51
N PHE A 14 7.61 4.91 1.11
CA PHE A 14 7.26 5.14 -0.29
C PHE A 14 6.50 6.43 -0.53
N GLY A 15 6.33 7.24 0.49
CA GLY A 15 5.75 8.57 0.35
C GLY A 15 4.24 8.61 0.14
N PHE A 16 3.55 7.52 0.44
CA PHE A 16 2.09 7.53 0.37
C PHE A 16 1.47 8.23 1.57
N THR A 17 0.27 8.76 1.38
CA THR A 17 -0.56 9.31 2.45
C THR A 17 -1.92 8.65 2.40
N VAL A 18 -2.57 8.55 3.56
CA VAL A 18 -3.92 8.02 3.62
C VAL A 18 -4.86 9.05 3.02
N SER A 19 -5.61 8.65 1.98
CA SER A 19 -6.54 9.54 1.30
C SER A 19 -8.00 9.27 1.65
N GLY A 20 -8.29 8.16 2.34
CA GLY A 20 -9.65 7.88 2.76
C GLY A 20 -9.81 6.49 3.35
N TYR A 21 -11.01 6.25 3.83
CA TYR A 21 -11.39 4.96 4.42
C TYR A 21 -12.71 4.53 3.81
N SER A 22 -12.87 3.21 3.67
CA SER A 22 -14.14 2.63 3.24
C SER A 22 -14.28 1.29 3.94
N GLY A 23 -15.07 1.26 5.02
CA GLY A 23 -15.15 0.08 5.88
C GLY A 23 -13.79 -0.28 6.43
N SER A 24 -13.34 -1.50 6.20
CA SER A 24 -12.04 -1.97 6.66
C SER A 24 -10.93 -1.75 5.64
N HIS A 25 -11.20 -0.95 4.60
CA HIS A 25 -10.21 -0.64 3.56
C HIS A 25 -9.65 0.75 3.74
N VAL A 26 -8.33 0.88 3.62
CA VAL A 26 -7.65 2.18 3.68
C VAL A 26 -7.17 2.51 2.28
N ARG A 27 -7.55 3.70 1.79
CA ARG A 27 -7.07 4.20 0.51
C ARG A 27 -5.84 5.07 0.74
N LEU A 28 -4.82 4.86 -0.09
CA LEU A 28 -3.57 5.61 -0.02
C LEU A 28 -3.26 6.17 -1.39
N SER A 29 -2.63 7.32 -1.41
CA SER A 29 -2.24 7.94 -2.68
C SER A 29 -0.96 8.73 -2.51
N LYS A 30 -0.30 8.98 -3.64
CA LYS A 30 0.82 9.91 -3.72
C LYS A 30 0.89 10.50 -5.12
N ALA A 31 1.54 11.65 -5.24
CA ALA A 31 1.86 12.23 -6.54
C ALA A 31 3.23 11.71 -6.96
N ASP A 32 3.34 11.26 -8.20
CA ASP A 32 4.59 10.77 -8.76
C ASP A 32 4.72 11.32 -10.17
N LYS A 33 5.69 12.20 -10.38
CA LYS A 33 5.96 12.82 -11.68
C LYS A 33 4.71 13.48 -12.28
N GLY A 34 3.95 14.18 -11.46
CA GLY A 34 2.75 14.86 -11.90
C GLY A 34 1.52 13.98 -12.03
N MET A 35 1.65 12.69 -11.75
CA MET A 35 0.53 11.76 -11.81
C MET A 35 0.16 11.27 -10.42
N LYS A 36 -1.13 10.99 -10.22
CA LYS A 36 -1.60 10.45 -8.95
C LYS A 36 -1.57 8.93 -9.01
N VAL A 37 -0.91 8.34 -8.03
CA VAL A 37 -0.85 6.88 -7.87
C VAL A 37 -1.65 6.53 -6.61
N GLY A 38 -2.53 5.55 -6.72
CA GLY A 38 -3.37 5.15 -5.59
C GLY A 38 -3.43 3.65 -5.43
N THR A 39 -3.65 3.22 -4.19
CA THR A 39 -3.86 1.82 -3.87
C THR A 39 -4.84 1.70 -2.71
N VAL A 40 -5.30 0.48 -2.46
CA VAL A 40 -6.25 0.19 -1.38
C VAL A 40 -5.74 -1.00 -0.58
N VAL A 41 -5.70 -0.86 0.73
CA VAL A 41 -5.19 -1.90 1.62
C VAL A 41 -6.31 -2.38 2.55
N PRO A 42 -6.70 -3.67 2.49
CA PRO A 42 -7.63 -4.21 3.47
C PRO A 42 -6.94 -4.32 4.83
N MET A 43 -7.61 -3.88 5.88
CA MET A 43 -7.03 -3.88 7.22
C MET A 43 -7.26 -5.20 7.91
N HIS A 44 -6.79 -6.28 7.26
CA HIS A 44 -6.83 -7.62 7.80
C HIS A 44 -5.56 -7.93 8.57
N ASP A 45 -5.65 -8.82 9.56
CA ASP A 45 -4.49 -9.21 10.36
C ASP A 45 -3.44 -9.94 9.51
N GLU A 46 -3.90 -10.64 8.48
CA GLU A 46 -3.00 -11.37 7.59
C GLU A 46 -3.47 -11.24 6.15
N LEU A 47 -2.65 -10.62 5.31
CA LEU A 47 -2.94 -10.48 3.88
C LEU A 47 -2.43 -11.69 3.13
N LYS A 48 -3.25 -12.19 2.21
CA LYS A 48 -2.83 -13.27 1.32
C LYS A 48 -1.83 -12.73 0.30
N PRO A 49 -0.90 -13.56 -0.17
CA PRO A 49 0.12 -13.09 -1.15
C PRO A 49 -0.48 -12.43 -2.38
N GLY A 50 -1.55 -12.97 -2.94
CA GLY A 50 -2.20 -12.35 -4.11
C GLY A 50 -2.75 -10.97 -3.82
N THR A 51 -3.34 -10.78 -2.64
CA THR A 51 -3.84 -9.47 -2.22
C THR A 51 -2.69 -8.47 -2.09
N LEU A 52 -1.59 -8.88 -1.44
CA LEU A 52 -0.43 -8.02 -1.28
C LEU A 52 0.16 -7.62 -2.64
N HIS A 53 0.30 -8.57 -3.55
CA HIS A 53 0.80 -8.26 -4.90
C HIS A 53 -0.12 -7.30 -5.64
N GLY A 54 -1.43 -7.43 -5.48
CA GLY A 54 -2.39 -6.49 -6.07
C GLY A 54 -2.24 -5.08 -5.52
N ILE A 55 -2.03 -4.95 -4.21
CA ILE A 55 -1.78 -3.66 -3.56
C ILE A 55 -0.55 -3.00 -4.16
N LEU A 56 0.54 -3.74 -4.28
CA LEU A 56 1.80 -3.22 -4.80
C LEU A 56 1.71 -2.87 -6.27
N ARG A 57 0.95 -3.65 -7.05
CA ARG A 57 0.74 -3.36 -8.47
C ARG A 57 0.04 -2.02 -8.65
N LEU A 58 -1.02 -1.76 -7.89
CA LEU A 58 -1.72 -0.49 -7.96
C LEU A 58 -0.85 0.67 -7.47
N ALA A 59 0.01 0.40 -6.50
CA ALA A 59 0.94 1.39 -5.96
C ALA A 59 2.15 1.62 -6.87
N LYS A 60 2.28 0.82 -7.93
CA LYS A 60 3.41 0.86 -8.86
C LYS A 60 4.75 0.63 -8.17
N ILE A 61 4.76 -0.31 -7.24
CA ILE A 61 5.95 -0.67 -6.47
C ILE A 61 6.38 -2.09 -6.83
N ASP A 62 7.67 -2.25 -7.11
CA ASP A 62 8.26 -3.56 -7.33
C ASP A 62 8.22 -4.34 -6.00
N PRO A 63 7.69 -5.57 -5.98
CA PRO A 63 7.65 -6.36 -4.74
C PRO A 63 9.01 -6.53 -4.08
N GLU A 64 10.07 -6.72 -4.84
CA GLU A 64 11.41 -6.85 -4.25
C GLU A 64 11.81 -5.60 -3.50
N GLU A 65 11.51 -4.44 -4.05
CA GLU A 65 11.83 -3.18 -3.39
C GLU A 65 11.02 -3.02 -2.11
N PHE A 66 9.74 -3.38 -2.16
CA PHE A 66 8.90 -3.32 -0.97
C PHE A 66 9.46 -4.24 0.14
N PHE A 67 9.83 -5.47 -0.22
CA PHE A 67 10.28 -6.45 0.77
C PHE A 67 11.63 -6.09 1.40
N ARG A 68 12.40 -5.19 0.79
CA ARG A 68 13.63 -4.68 1.41
C ARG A 68 13.35 -3.89 2.68
N HIS A 69 12.14 -3.43 2.87
CA HIS A 69 11.78 -2.62 4.04
C HIS A 69 11.10 -3.42 5.14
N LEU A 70 11.16 -4.73 5.07
CA LEU A 70 10.60 -5.59 6.13
C LEU A 70 11.57 -5.79 7.28
#